data_7bd73e7f684048d5b0a9aa02750ac8a7
#
_entry.id   7bd73e7f684048d5b0a9aa02750ac8a7
#
_cell.length_a   1.000
_cell.length_b   1.000
_cell.length_c   1.000
_cell.angle_alpha   90.00
_cell.angle_beta   90.00
_cell.angle_gamma   90.00
#
_symmetry.space_group_name_H-M   'P 1'
#
loop_
_entity.id
_entity.type
_entity.pdbx_description
1 polymer ?
#
loop_
_entity_poly.entity_id
_entity_poly.type
_entity_poly.pdbx_seq_one_letter_code
_entity_poly.pdbx_strand_id
1 'polypeptide(L)'
;MKKKVVLLLSLVLVALCVARIALVNATAIRFETRRHAAGEAIELAGSFIYEPLGSEDYTVTVLGMERMTHDEYIERYGIDKAAGLDGDGAKSVICVEMSVRNAAAPDSEGSAIELIGMGLNLANGDAVLQIDNELWSKSEPSVPSGGLGALSIVPQTDYTTYIPYSAATGYVDSDDGELPAGTYELHLSSEPIRNLVVADVA
;
A
#
# COMPACT_ATOMS: atom_id res chain seq x y z
N MET A 1 -18.51 -59.84 5.60
CA MET A 1 -17.43 -59.12 6.30
C MET A 1 -16.84 -57.98 5.49
N LYS A 2 -16.43 -58.14 4.22
CA LYS A 2 -15.75 -57.08 3.41
C LYS A 2 -16.55 -55.77 3.31
N LYS A 3 -17.88 -55.79 3.10
CA LYS A 3 -18.71 -54.55 2.99
C LYS A 3 -18.74 -53.73 4.28
N LYS A 4 -18.77 -54.35 5.45
CA LYS A 4 -18.75 -53.65 6.75
C LYS A 4 -17.39 -52.99 7.03
N VAL A 5 -16.29 -53.61 6.60
CA VAL A 5 -14.94 -53.06 6.72
C VAL A 5 -14.77 -51.85 5.80
N VAL A 6 -15.26 -51.93 4.55
CA VAL A 6 -15.22 -50.79 3.61
C VAL A 6 -16.02 -49.60 4.14
N LEU A 7 -17.22 -49.86 4.68
CA LEU A 7 -18.04 -48.82 5.28
C LEU A 7 -17.36 -48.11 6.46
N LEU A 8 -16.73 -48.93 7.35
CA LEU A 8 -16.00 -48.40 8.50
C LEU A 8 -14.80 -47.54 8.05
N LEU A 9 -14.03 -47.99 7.07
CA LEU A 9 -12.90 -47.23 6.52
C LEU A 9 -13.35 -45.94 5.88
N SER A 10 -14.46 -45.94 5.14
CA SER A 10 -15.02 -44.71 4.54
C SER A 10 -15.47 -43.72 5.61
N LEU A 11 -16.10 -44.17 6.68
CA LEU A 11 -16.50 -43.33 7.82
C LEU A 11 -15.30 -42.70 8.52
N VAL A 12 -14.24 -43.46 8.75
CA VAL A 12 -12.99 -42.97 9.35
C VAL A 12 -12.34 -41.93 8.44
N LEU A 13 -12.29 -42.20 7.13
CA LEU A 13 -11.73 -41.24 6.17
C LEU A 13 -12.52 -39.91 6.15
N VAL A 14 -13.85 -39.97 6.13
CA VAL A 14 -14.69 -38.78 6.19
C VAL A 14 -14.46 -38.02 7.51
N ALA A 15 -14.39 -38.69 8.63
CA ALA A 15 -14.12 -38.07 9.93
C ALA A 15 -12.74 -37.35 9.94
N LEU A 16 -11.71 -37.99 9.37
CA LEU A 16 -10.37 -37.37 9.24
C LEU A 16 -10.39 -36.14 8.34
N CYS A 17 -11.11 -36.20 7.21
CA CYS A 17 -11.27 -35.04 6.32
C CYS A 17 -11.97 -33.88 7.04
N VAL A 18 -13.07 -34.15 7.74
CA VAL A 18 -13.80 -33.12 8.51
C VAL A 18 -12.93 -32.53 9.62
N ALA A 19 -12.20 -33.36 10.35
CA ALA A 19 -11.28 -32.89 11.38
C ALA A 19 -10.16 -32.01 10.80
N ARG A 20 -9.62 -32.38 9.65
CA ARG A 20 -8.61 -31.58 8.96
C ARG A 20 -9.15 -30.24 8.47
N ILE A 21 -10.36 -30.22 7.88
CA ILE A 21 -11.02 -28.98 7.46
C ILE A 21 -11.26 -28.08 8.67
N ALA A 22 -11.77 -28.62 9.77
CA ALA A 22 -12.00 -27.86 10.99
C ALA A 22 -10.69 -27.28 11.55
N LEU A 23 -9.60 -28.06 11.56
CA LEU A 23 -8.29 -27.61 12.00
C LEU A 23 -7.76 -26.48 11.11
N VAL A 24 -7.79 -26.66 9.78
CA VAL A 24 -7.34 -25.63 8.84
C VAL A 24 -8.14 -24.35 9.01
N ASN A 25 -9.47 -24.44 9.13
CA ASN A 25 -10.32 -23.25 9.33
C ASN A 25 -10.07 -22.58 10.69
N ALA A 26 -9.73 -23.35 11.73
CA ALA A 26 -9.42 -22.79 13.05
C ALA A 26 -8.05 -22.12 13.12
N THR A 27 -7.11 -22.58 12.28
CA THR A 27 -5.75 -22.03 12.20
C THR A 27 -5.56 -21.05 11.04
N ALA A 28 -6.56 -20.87 10.18
CA ALA A 28 -6.52 -19.91 9.08
C ALA A 28 -6.35 -18.50 9.62
N ILE A 29 -5.38 -17.78 9.07
CA ILE A 29 -5.16 -16.37 9.35
C ILE A 29 -6.43 -15.63 8.91
N ARG A 30 -7.06 -14.92 9.83
CA ARG A 30 -8.19 -14.04 9.52
C ARG A 30 -7.65 -12.67 9.25
N PHE A 31 -7.74 -12.23 8.01
CA PHE A 31 -7.41 -10.86 7.64
C PHE A 31 -8.48 -9.92 8.20
N GLU A 32 -8.04 -8.93 8.96
CA GLU A 32 -8.88 -7.83 9.42
C GLU A 32 -8.69 -6.65 8.47
N THR A 33 -9.78 -6.03 8.04
CA THR A 33 -9.71 -4.79 7.25
C THR A 33 -10.13 -3.62 8.13
N ARG A 34 -9.27 -2.63 8.25
CA ARG A 34 -9.52 -1.37 8.96
C ARG A 34 -9.53 -0.22 7.97
N ARG A 35 -10.53 0.66 8.08
CA ARG A 35 -10.62 1.89 7.31
C ARG A 35 -10.38 3.08 8.23
N HIS A 36 -9.53 3.97 7.78
CA HIS A 36 -9.10 5.17 8.48
C HIS A 36 -9.41 6.40 7.62
N ALA A 37 -9.66 7.52 8.28
CA ALA A 37 -9.72 8.81 7.59
C ALA A 37 -8.32 9.40 7.42
N ALA A 38 -8.16 10.33 6.48
CA ALA A 38 -6.96 11.15 6.42
C ALA A 38 -6.78 11.93 7.74
N GLY A 39 -5.54 12.07 8.21
CA GLY A 39 -5.16 12.67 9.48
C GLY A 39 -5.12 11.70 10.67
N GLU A 40 -5.61 10.48 10.55
CA GLU A 40 -5.48 9.48 11.62
C GLU A 40 -4.06 8.88 11.64
N ALA A 41 -3.49 8.76 12.84
CA ALA A 41 -2.23 8.06 13.05
C ALA A 41 -2.49 6.55 13.11
N ILE A 42 -1.85 5.79 12.25
CA ILE A 42 -2.08 4.36 12.07
C ILE A 42 -0.80 3.60 12.45
N GLU A 43 -0.86 2.89 13.56
CA GLU A 43 0.21 1.97 13.95
C GLU A 43 0.16 0.73 13.03
N LEU A 44 1.25 0.45 12.31
CA LEU A 44 1.30 -0.71 11.43
C LEU A 44 1.36 -2.02 12.20
N ALA A 45 1.97 -2.02 13.39
CA ALA A 45 2.03 -3.15 14.31
C ALA A 45 2.47 -4.47 13.63
N GLY A 46 3.51 -4.38 12.80
CA GLY A 46 4.01 -5.52 12.01
C GLY A 46 3.19 -5.83 10.74
N SER A 47 2.21 -5.00 10.39
CA SER A 47 1.46 -5.18 9.14
C SER A 47 2.29 -4.72 7.94
N PHE A 48 2.21 -5.48 6.85
CA PHE A 48 3.04 -5.29 5.65
C PHE A 48 2.22 -5.52 4.37
N ILE A 49 2.81 -5.24 3.20
CA ILE A 49 2.17 -5.47 1.90
C ILE A 49 2.66 -6.78 1.29
N TYR A 50 3.96 -6.95 1.11
CA TYR A 50 4.57 -8.13 0.50
C TYR A 50 5.45 -8.92 1.47
N GLU A 51 6.25 -8.22 2.30
CA GLU A 51 7.20 -8.86 3.19
C GLU A 51 7.18 -8.23 4.60
N PRO A 52 7.29 -9.05 5.66
CA PRO A 52 7.39 -8.54 7.02
C PRO A 52 8.79 -7.95 7.26
N LEU A 53 8.94 -6.64 7.01
CA LEU A 53 10.20 -5.92 7.14
C LEU A 53 10.43 -5.25 8.50
N GLY A 54 9.70 -5.66 9.53
CA GLY A 54 9.84 -5.08 10.87
C GLY A 54 9.12 -3.75 11.01
N SER A 55 7.89 -3.67 10.50
CA SER A 55 7.04 -2.46 10.59
C SER A 55 6.34 -2.29 11.95
N GLU A 56 6.76 -3.03 12.98
CA GLU A 56 6.16 -3.00 14.32
C GLU A 56 6.22 -1.61 14.96
N ASP A 57 7.32 -0.89 14.74
CA ASP A 57 7.58 0.42 15.33
C ASP A 57 7.16 1.59 14.43
N TYR A 58 6.52 1.30 13.30
CA TYR A 58 6.11 2.33 12.36
C TYR A 58 4.68 2.80 12.59
N THR A 59 4.51 4.12 12.60
CA THR A 59 3.23 4.80 12.55
C THR A 59 3.15 5.63 11.28
N VAL A 60 2.06 5.48 10.52
CA VAL A 60 1.82 6.22 9.28
C VAL A 60 0.62 7.13 9.47
N THR A 61 0.74 8.37 9.01
CA THR A 61 -0.36 9.34 8.94
C THR A 61 -0.44 9.89 7.53
N VAL A 62 -1.52 9.60 6.82
CA VAL A 62 -1.82 10.26 5.54
C VAL A 62 -2.41 11.62 5.84
N LEU A 63 -1.67 12.68 5.59
CA LEU A 63 -2.06 14.05 5.91
C LEU A 63 -3.08 14.60 4.93
N GLY A 64 -2.99 14.18 3.65
CA GLY A 64 -3.92 14.56 2.61
C GLY A 64 -3.67 13.86 1.28
N MET A 65 -4.65 13.98 0.38
CA MET A 65 -4.57 13.55 -1.01
C MET A 65 -5.06 14.71 -1.88
N GLU A 66 -4.24 15.14 -2.81
CA GLU A 66 -4.57 16.27 -3.69
C GLU A 66 -4.37 15.90 -5.15
N ARG A 67 -5.37 16.15 -5.99
CA ARG A 67 -5.22 16.03 -7.45
C ARG A 67 -4.67 17.32 -8.01
N MET A 68 -3.68 17.21 -8.85
CA MET A 68 -3.06 18.33 -9.56
C MET A 68 -2.65 17.89 -10.96
N THR A 69 -2.35 18.83 -11.84
CA THR A 69 -1.75 18.51 -13.12
C THR A 69 -0.32 18.02 -12.95
N HIS A 70 0.18 17.27 -13.91
CA HIS A 70 1.58 16.82 -13.92
C HIS A 70 2.55 18.01 -13.87
N ASP A 71 2.24 19.09 -14.59
CA ASP A 71 3.05 20.32 -14.58
C ASP A 71 3.05 21.03 -13.23
N GLU A 72 1.90 21.09 -12.54
CA GLU A 72 1.81 21.64 -11.17
C GLU A 72 2.62 20.82 -10.16
N TYR A 73 2.64 19.48 -10.29
CA TYR A 73 3.48 18.65 -9.45
C TYR A 73 4.97 18.94 -9.68
N ILE A 74 5.42 18.98 -10.94
CA ILE A 74 6.80 19.30 -11.31
C ILE A 74 7.22 20.67 -10.77
N GLU A 75 6.39 21.68 -10.92
CA GLU A 75 6.68 23.04 -10.46
C GLU A 75 6.70 23.12 -8.92
N ARG A 76 5.74 22.51 -8.25
CA ARG A 76 5.61 22.53 -6.77
C ARG A 76 6.79 21.87 -6.09
N TYR A 77 7.30 20.77 -6.63
CA TYR A 77 8.40 20.01 -6.04
C TYR A 77 9.76 20.28 -6.69
N GLY A 78 9.85 21.31 -7.53
CA GLY A 78 11.13 21.81 -8.05
C GLY A 78 11.85 20.85 -8.99
N ILE A 79 11.10 20.00 -9.70
CA ILE A 79 11.68 19.02 -10.62
C ILE A 79 12.13 19.74 -11.91
N ASP A 80 13.34 19.44 -12.39
CA ASP A 80 13.84 20.01 -13.64
C ASP A 80 13.06 19.44 -14.84
N LYS A 81 12.35 20.30 -15.55
CA LYS A 81 11.60 19.95 -16.78
C LYS A 81 12.49 19.36 -17.88
N ALA A 82 13.78 19.67 -17.87
CA ALA A 82 14.75 19.10 -18.81
C ALA A 82 15.12 17.63 -18.50
N ALA A 83 14.66 17.07 -17.38
CA ALA A 83 14.97 15.71 -16.98
C ALA A 83 14.23 14.61 -17.81
N GLY A 84 13.56 15.00 -18.89
CA GLY A 84 12.91 14.04 -19.82
C GLY A 84 11.68 13.34 -19.26
N LEU A 85 11.02 13.95 -18.30
CA LEU A 85 9.71 13.53 -17.80
C LEU A 85 8.64 13.89 -18.86
N ASP A 86 8.76 13.33 -20.04
CA ASP A 86 7.64 13.25 -20.98
C ASP A 86 6.65 12.30 -20.30
N GLY A 87 5.78 12.86 -19.44
CA GLY A 87 4.76 12.06 -18.78
C GLY A 87 4.01 11.29 -19.85
N ASP A 88 4.17 9.97 -19.88
CA ASP A 88 3.62 9.04 -20.88
C ASP A 88 2.09 9.14 -21.01
N GLY A 89 1.59 10.34 -21.28
CA GLY A 89 0.17 10.68 -21.41
C GLY A 89 -0.54 10.98 -20.08
N ALA A 90 0.13 10.90 -18.92
CA ALA A 90 -0.48 11.28 -17.66
C ALA A 90 -0.67 12.79 -17.57
N LYS A 91 -1.91 13.25 -17.60
CA LYS A 91 -2.23 14.69 -17.48
C LYS A 91 -2.34 15.15 -16.03
N SER A 92 -2.68 14.24 -15.14
CA SER A 92 -2.89 14.53 -13.73
C SER A 92 -2.20 13.52 -12.82
N VAL A 93 -1.93 13.98 -11.60
CA VAL A 93 -1.28 13.24 -10.52
C VAL A 93 -2.13 13.39 -9.26
N ILE A 94 -2.30 12.33 -8.50
CA ILE A 94 -2.74 12.42 -7.11
C ILE A 94 -1.50 12.38 -6.24
N CYS A 95 -1.24 13.48 -5.55
CA CYS A 95 -0.16 13.58 -4.58
C CYS A 95 -0.69 13.20 -3.20
N VAL A 96 -0.10 12.17 -2.59
CA VAL A 96 -0.39 11.75 -1.23
C VAL A 96 0.68 12.32 -0.30
N GLU A 97 0.28 13.25 0.56
CA GLU A 97 1.13 13.74 1.65
C GLU A 97 1.07 12.74 2.81
N MET A 98 2.23 12.19 3.18
CA MET A 98 2.34 11.13 4.19
C MET A 98 3.45 11.45 5.19
N SER A 99 3.14 11.35 6.47
CA SER A 99 4.12 11.35 7.55
C SER A 99 4.32 9.92 8.05
N VAL A 100 5.58 9.51 8.14
CA VAL A 100 5.99 8.20 8.64
C VAL A 100 6.90 8.39 9.83
N ARG A 101 6.52 7.85 10.98
CA ARG A 101 7.31 7.88 12.21
C ARG A 101 7.90 6.50 12.48
N ASN A 102 9.19 6.44 12.76
CA ASN A 102 9.85 5.26 13.31
C ASN A 102 10.08 5.46 14.81
N ALA A 103 9.34 4.72 15.64
CA ALA A 103 9.44 4.78 17.10
C ALA A 103 10.42 3.73 17.68
N ALA A 104 11.15 3.00 16.85
CA ALA A 104 12.12 2.00 17.26
C ALA A 104 13.18 2.57 18.19
N ALA A 105 13.77 1.73 19.03
CA ALA A 105 14.88 2.14 19.91
C ALA A 105 16.08 2.61 19.07
N PRO A 106 16.88 3.60 19.55
CA PRO A 106 17.98 4.19 18.77
C PRO A 106 19.06 3.20 18.35
N ASP A 107 19.18 2.08 19.05
CA ASP A 107 20.15 1.01 18.82
C ASP A 107 19.53 -0.23 18.13
N SER A 108 18.26 -0.14 17.69
CA SER A 108 17.61 -1.23 16.98
C SER A 108 18.21 -1.42 15.59
N GLU A 109 18.48 -2.68 15.21
CA GLU A 109 18.87 -3.02 13.86
C GLU A 109 17.65 -2.94 12.91
N GLY A 110 17.77 -2.09 11.91
CA GLY A 110 17.12 -2.07 10.62
C GLY A 110 15.67 -2.56 10.52
N SER A 111 14.69 -1.80 11.01
CA SER A 111 13.31 -1.92 10.54
C SER A 111 13.13 -1.08 9.26
N ALA A 112 12.22 -1.50 8.39
CA ALA A 112 11.89 -0.79 7.18
C ALA A 112 10.37 -0.82 6.93
N ILE A 113 9.89 0.15 6.16
CA ILE A 113 8.50 0.19 5.70
C ILE A 113 8.45 0.07 4.18
N GLU A 114 7.56 -0.78 3.70
CA GLU A 114 7.29 -0.90 2.27
C GLU A 114 6.34 0.22 1.85
N LEU A 115 6.83 1.12 1.00
CA LEU A 115 5.99 2.16 0.41
C LEU A 115 5.53 1.79 -1.01
N ILE A 116 6.36 1.11 -1.79
CA ILE A 116 6.10 0.85 -3.21
C ILE A 116 4.86 -0.01 -3.49
N GLY A 117 4.49 -0.86 -2.56
CA GLY A 117 3.29 -1.68 -2.66
C GLY A 117 2.01 -0.94 -2.30
N MET A 118 2.09 0.31 -1.83
CA MET A 118 0.93 1.10 -1.46
C MET A 118 0.18 1.53 -2.72
N GLY A 119 -0.82 0.76 -3.11
CA GLY A 119 -1.72 1.10 -4.24
C GLY A 119 -2.77 2.14 -3.83
N LEU A 120 -3.12 3.01 -4.76
CA LEU A 120 -4.20 3.98 -4.61
C LEU A 120 -5.34 3.65 -5.58
N ASN A 121 -6.51 3.34 -5.06
CA ASN A 121 -7.64 2.90 -5.86
C ASN A 121 -8.81 3.86 -5.71
N LEU A 122 -9.49 4.17 -6.81
CA LEU A 122 -10.80 4.80 -6.75
C LEU A 122 -11.85 3.77 -6.27
N ALA A 123 -12.70 4.16 -5.33
CA ALA A 123 -13.60 3.24 -4.63
C ALA A 123 -14.60 2.52 -5.56
N ASN A 124 -14.96 3.12 -6.70
CA ASN A 124 -15.82 2.49 -7.71
C ASN A 124 -15.07 1.54 -8.67
N GLY A 125 -13.74 1.48 -8.60
CA GLY A 125 -12.90 0.62 -9.43
C GLY A 125 -12.45 1.21 -10.77
N ASP A 126 -12.84 2.44 -11.09
CA ASP A 126 -12.49 3.09 -12.37
C ASP A 126 -11.00 3.51 -12.44
N ALA A 127 -10.31 3.54 -11.32
CA ALA A 127 -8.87 3.79 -11.26
C ALA A 127 -8.18 2.89 -10.23
N VAL A 128 -7.05 2.31 -10.63
CA VAL A 128 -6.14 1.52 -9.80
C VAL A 128 -4.73 2.00 -10.10
N LEU A 129 -4.14 2.71 -9.16
CA LEU A 129 -2.88 3.41 -9.36
C LEU A 129 -1.77 2.80 -8.53
N GLN A 130 -0.56 2.86 -9.05
CA GLN A 130 0.67 2.55 -8.33
C GLN A 130 1.49 3.83 -8.16
N ILE A 131 2.47 3.81 -7.27
CA ILE A 131 3.38 4.93 -7.09
C ILE A 131 4.12 5.20 -8.41
N ASP A 132 4.16 6.46 -8.83
CA ASP A 132 5.01 6.92 -9.91
C ASP A 132 6.44 7.09 -9.39
N ASN A 133 7.20 6.00 -9.43
CA ASN A 133 8.56 5.97 -8.88
C ASN A 133 9.53 6.88 -9.62
N GLU A 134 9.33 7.11 -10.91
CA GLU A 134 10.17 8.01 -11.69
C GLU A 134 9.97 9.45 -11.22
N LEU A 135 8.72 9.88 -11.14
CA LEU A 135 8.36 11.20 -10.68
C LEU A 135 8.74 11.40 -9.21
N TRP A 136 8.49 10.39 -8.36
CA TRP A 136 8.83 10.47 -6.93
C TRP A 136 10.33 10.57 -6.68
N SER A 137 11.16 9.77 -7.36
CA SER A 137 12.63 9.84 -7.22
C SER A 137 13.25 11.16 -7.68
N LYS A 138 12.53 11.93 -8.49
CA LYS A 138 12.96 13.28 -8.92
C LYS A 138 12.58 14.35 -7.89
N SER A 139 11.41 14.18 -7.22
CA SER A 139 10.96 15.11 -6.19
C SER A 139 11.59 14.83 -4.82
N GLU A 140 12.01 13.59 -4.58
CA GLU A 140 12.53 13.13 -3.29
C GLU A 140 13.91 12.45 -3.48
N PRO A 141 15.00 13.19 -3.28
CA PRO A 141 16.36 12.66 -3.51
C PRO A 141 16.75 11.47 -2.62
N SER A 142 16.06 11.26 -1.51
CA SER A 142 16.29 10.10 -0.62
C SER A 142 15.72 8.80 -1.18
N VAL A 143 14.83 8.88 -2.19
CA VAL A 143 14.28 7.72 -2.89
C VAL A 143 15.16 7.34 -4.06
N PRO A 144 15.75 6.13 -4.07
CA PRO A 144 16.60 5.71 -5.18
C PRO A 144 15.79 5.63 -6.49
N SER A 145 16.35 6.14 -7.58
CA SER A 145 15.79 5.96 -8.92
C SER A 145 15.78 4.46 -9.27
N GLY A 146 14.62 3.93 -9.56
CA GLY A 146 14.41 2.49 -9.74
C GLY A 146 14.38 1.73 -8.41
N GLY A 147 14.24 2.43 -7.31
CA GLY A 147 14.20 1.89 -5.96
C GLY A 147 13.02 0.97 -5.76
N LEU A 148 13.33 -0.20 -5.25
CA LEU A 148 12.38 -1.21 -4.87
C LEU A 148 12.07 -1.03 -3.38
N GLY A 149 10.99 -0.40 -3.12
CA GLY A 149 10.04 -0.83 -2.18
C GLY A 149 10.18 -0.50 -0.73
N ALA A 150 11.30 -0.44 -0.14
CA ALA A 150 11.41 -0.29 1.31
C ALA A 150 12.24 0.96 1.67
N LEU A 151 11.71 1.78 2.58
CA LEU A 151 12.44 2.87 3.20
C LEU A 151 12.81 2.51 4.64
N SER A 152 14.10 2.68 4.97
CA SER A 152 14.55 2.62 6.34
C SER A 152 14.66 4.04 6.87
N ILE A 153 13.79 4.38 7.82
CA ILE A 153 13.79 5.69 8.46
C ILE A 153 14.59 5.58 9.76
N VAL A 154 15.42 6.57 10.04
CA VAL A 154 16.23 6.60 11.26
C VAL A 154 15.31 6.46 12.49
N PRO A 155 15.66 5.59 13.46
CA PRO A 155 14.90 5.47 14.70
C PRO A 155 14.68 6.82 15.40
N GLN A 156 13.52 6.99 16.03
CA GLN A 156 13.10 8.19 16.75
C GLN A 156 12.97 9.44 15.87
N THR A 157 12.71 9.25 14.56
CA THR A 157 12.49 10.37 13.63
C THR A 157 11.13 10.28 12.94
N ASP A 158 10.66 11.43 12.51
CA ASP A 158 9.52 11.58 11.62
C ASP A 158 10.03 11.95 10.22
N TYR A 159 9.44 11.35 9.20
CA TYR A 159 9.74 11.62 7.80
C TYR A 159 8.46 11.94 7.06
N THR A 160 8.41 13.10 6.41
CA THR A 160 7.26 13.49 5.57
C THR A 160 7.66 13.41 4.12
N THR A 161 6.83 12.78 3.30
CA THR A 161 7.04 12.60 1.88
C THR A 161 5.75 12.88 1.09
N TYR A 162 5.91 13.17 -0.20
CA TYR A 162 4.85 13.55 -1.13
C TYR A 162 4.85 12.56 -2.29
N ILE A 163 4.04 11.51 -2.14
CA ILE A 163 4.06 10.36 -3.04
C ILE A 163 3.12 10.60 -4.22
N PRO A 164 3.63 10.63 -5.46
CA PRO A 164 2.82 10.80 -6.65
C PRO A 164 2.22 9.47 -7.13
N TYR A 165 0.97 9.52 -7.52
CA TYR A 165 0.25 8.46 -8.22
C TYR A 165 -0.26 9.01 -9.54
N SER A 166 0.13 8.41 -10.66
CA SER A 166 -0.26 8.87 -12.00
C SER A 166 -0.96 7.78 -12.80
N ALA A 167 -1.65 8.18 -13.86
CA ALA A 167 -2.23 7.23 -14.81
C ALA A 167 -1.18 6.41 -15.57
N ALA A 168 0.06 6.89 -15.64
CA ALA A 168 1.16 6.18 -16.32
C ALA A 168 1.54 4.86 -15.65
N THR A 169 1.27 4.73 -14.35
CA THR A 169 1.69 3.57 -13.53
C THR A 169 0.53 2.68 -13.09
N GLY A 170 -0.65 2.85 -13.68
CA GLY A 170 -1.83 2.11 -13.26
C GLY A 170 -2.85 1.90 -14.38
N TYR A 171 -4.06 1.58 -13.96
CA TYR A 171 -5.24 1.51 -14.82
C TYR A 171 -6.17 2.68 -14.49
N VAL A 172 -6.65 3.36 -15.51
CA VAL A 172 -7.67 4.40 -15.40
C VAL A 172 -8.67 4.21 -16.53
N ASP A 173 -9.95 4.15 -16.19
CA ASP A 173 -11.03 4.13 -17.18
C ASP A 173 -11.31 5.57 -17.66
N SER A 174 -10.36 6.10 -18.42
CA SER A 174 -10.39 7.46 -18.97
C SER A 174 -9.59 7.51 -20.27
N ASP A 175 -10.22 8.01 -21.33
CA ASP A 175 -9.61 8.07 -22.67
C ASP A 175 -8.49 9.14 -22.78
N ASP A 176 -8.37 10.02 -21.80
CA ASP A 176 -7.50 11.19 -21.89
C ASP A 176 -6.38 11.24 -20.84
N GLY A 177 -6.26 10.20 -19.99
CA GLY A 177 -5.25 10.12 -18.94
C GLY A 177 -5.47 11.07 -17.76
N GLU A 178 -6.67 11.64 -17.63
CA GLU A 178 -7.07 12.37 -16.42
C GLU A 178 -7.55 11.42 -15.34
N LEU A 179 -7.12 11.69 -14.10
CA LEU A 179 -7.60 10.98 -12.94
C LEU A 179 -8.95 11.53 -12.50
N PRO A 180 -9.99 10.70 -12.35
CA PRO A 180 -11.31 11.17 -11.96
C PRO A 180 -11.31 11.71 -10.52
N ALA A 181 -12.18 12.68 -10.25
CA ALA A 181 -12.51 13.06 -8.88
C ALA A 181 -13.32 11.94 -8.20
N GLY A 182 -13.17 11.80 -6.90
CA GLY A 182 -13.92 10.77 -6.15
C GLY A 182 -13.27 10.35 -4.85
N THR A 183 -13.82 9.30 -4.25
CA THR A 183 -13.28 8.72 -3.02
C THR A 183 -12.19 7.71 -3.36
N TYR A 184 -10.98 7.94 -2.88
CA TYR A 184 -9.84 7.06 -3.05
C TYR A 184 -9.52 6.29 -1.78
N GLU A 185 -9.06 5.04 -1.96
CA GLU A 185 -8.59 4.16 -0.90
C GLU A 185 -7.10 3.89 -1.11
N LEU A 186 -6.26 4.37 -0.19
CA LEU A 186 -4.83 4.07 -0.15
C LEU A 186 -4.60 2.81 0.69
N HIS A 187 -3.94 1.83 0.12
CA HIS A 187 -3.61 0.57 0.79
C HIS A 187 -2.26 0.69 1.49
N LEU A 188 -2.25 0.87 2.80
CA LEU A 188 -1.02 0.97 3.61
C LEU A 188 -0.42 -0.38 3.96
N SER A 189 -1.27 -1.41 4.13
CA SER A 189 -0.84 -2.78 4.43
C SER A 189 -1.89 -3.78 3.99
N SER A 190 -1.49 -5.05 3.85
CA SER A 190 -2.37 -6.15 3.43
C SER A 190 -2.47 -7.24 4.50
N GLU A 191 -1.40 -7.51 5.23
CA GLU A 191 -1.28 -8.63 6.16
C GLU A 191 -0.55 -8.22 7.46
N PRO A 192 -0.89 -8.78 8.62
CA PRO A 192 -2.11 -9.52 8.96
C PRO A 192 -3.35 -8.61 9.03
N ILE A 193 -3.15 -7.29 9.10
CA ILE A 193 -4.19 -6.26 9.11
C ILE A 193 -4.09 -5.47 7.81
N ARG A 194 -5.19 -5.41 7.09
CA ARG A 194 -5.32 -4.56 5.91
C ARG A 194 -5.76 -3.17 6.34
N ASN A 195 -4.83 -2.23 6.33
CA ASN A 195 -5.10 -0.83 6.65
C ASN A 195 -5.36 -0.05 5.34
N LEU A 196 -6.50 0.61 5.27
CA LEU A 196 -6.93 1.45 4.15
C LEU A 196 -7.16 2.86 4.67
N VAL A 197 -6.59 3.86 3.99
CA VAL A 197 -6.94 5.27 4.24
C VAL A 197 -7.88 5.74 3.15
N VAL A 198 -8.99 6.30 3.55
CA VAL A 198 -10.06 6.76 2.66
C VAL A 198 -10.11 8.27 2.66
N ALA A 199 -10.05 8.90 1.48
CA ALA A 199 -10.16 10.34 1.31
C ALA A 199 -10.89 10.71 0.02
N ASP A 200 -11.61 11.81 0.06
CA ASP A 200 -12.22 12.40 -1.12
C ASP A 200 -11.20 13.32 -1.81
N VAL A 201 -11.05 13.14 -3.12
CA VAL A 201 -10.16 13.92 -4.00
C VAL A 201 -11.01 14.66 -5.02
N ALA A 202 -10.87 15.99 -5.05
CA ALA A 202 -11.65 16.87 -5.89
C ALA A 202 -11.04 17.05 -7.31
#